data_6924bc103061d69fa7ed91b97c189583
#
_entry.id   6924bc103061d69fa7ed91b97c189583
#
_cell.length_a   1.000
_cell.length_b   1.000
_cell.length_c   1.000
_cell.angle_alpha   90.00
_cell.angle_beta   90.00
_cell.angle_gamma   90.00
#
_symmetry.space_group_name_H-M   'P 1'
#
loop_
_entity.id
_entity.type
_entity.pdbx_description
1 polymer ?
#
loop_
_entity_poly.entity_id
_entity_poly.type
_entity_poly.pdbx_seq_one_letter_code
_entity_poly.pdbx_strand_id
1 'polypeptide(L)'
;VMSIIIVPVGLLLFRAQYKAMPNDFNTALVKTVGGVIGMIPEGLVLLTSLSFVLGVGRLAKKKALVQQMESIEALSRVDVLCLDKTGTITTGELKVKHIVPISNQYTREMICDIMGSFAFLVDDINPTQKALMNYFTKNDKYHKKSEVPFSSERKYRAITFDDNRSFVLGAPEFLTDNKEILDQVSGYSEFGLRVLLLGEADYLEEGHYHSLTPVCLITTSDNIKEEAP
;
A
#
# COMPACT_ATOMS: atom_id res chain seq x y z
N VAL A 1 -14.76 17.98 30.88
CA VAL A 1 -15.20 17.39 32.17
C VAL A 1 -14.70 18.21 33.35
N MET A 2 -13.39 18.54 33.45
CA MET A 2 -12.83 19.37 34.55
C MET A 2 -13.53 20.70 34.69
N SER A 3 -13.79 21.45 33.62
CA SER A 3 -14.46 22.76 33.65
C SER A 3 -15.86 22.68 34.29
N ILE A 4 -16.59 21.56 34.14
CA ILE A 4 -17.92 21.37 34.73
C ILE A 4 -17.86 21.31 36.25
N ILE A 5 -16.73 20.89 36.81
CA ILE A 5 -16.53 20.80 38.27
C ILE A 5 -15.88 22.11 38.79
N ILE A 6 -14.86 22.62 38.11
CA ILE A 6 -14.08 23.79 38.55
C ILE A 6 -14.92 25.06 38.58
N VAL A 7 -15.80 25.29 37.60
CA VAL A 7 -16.62 26.50 37.54
C VAL A 7 -17.60 26.60 38.70
N PRO A 8 -18.44 25.59 39.05
CA PRO A 8 -19.32 25.65 40.20
C PRO A 8 -18.57 25.78 41.52
N VAL A 9 -17.46 25.04 41.69
CA VAL A 9 -16.63 25.11 42.90
C VAL A 9 -15.98 26.48 43.05
N GLY A 10 -15.48 27.04 41.94
CA GLY A 10 -14.93 28.42 41.94
C GLY A 10 -15.95 29.49 42.36
N LEU A 11 -17.20 29.36 41.87
CA LEU A 11 -18.29 30.24 42.26
C LEU A 11 -18.65 30.09 43.75
N LEU A 12 -18.68 28.87 44.27
CA LEU A 12 -18.91 28.65 45.70
C LEU A 12 -17.78 29.20 46.57
N LEU A 13 -16.52 29.01 46.16
CA LEU A 13 -15.35 29.57 46.84
C LEU A 13 -15.39 31.08 46.84
N PHE A 14 -15.70 31.70 45.69
CA PHE A 14 -15.82 33.13 45.59
C PHE A 14 -16.88 33.67 46.54
N ARG A 15 -18.07 33.07 46.55
CA ARG A 15 -19.16 33.43 47.46
C ARG A 15 -18.76 33.31 48.93
N ALA A 16 -18.04 32.25 49.30
CA ALA A 16 -17.57 32.03 50.66
C ALA A 16 -16.53 33.05 51.06
N GLN A 17 -15.54 33.38 50.22
CA GLN A 17 -14.51 34.38 50.46
C GLN A 17 -15.09 35.80 50.55
N TYR A 18 -16.04 36.14 49.64
CA TYR A 18 -16.70 37.43 49.64
C TYR A 18 -17.58 37.64 50.87
N LYS A 19 -18.24 36.58 51.35
CA LYS A 19 -19.01 36.64 52.61
C LYS A 19 -18.11 36.83 53.86
N ALA A 20 -16.88 36.27 53.80
CA ALA A 20 -15.92 36.39 54.88
C ALA A 20 -15.23 37.82 54.93
N MET A 21 -15.18 38.49 53.76
CA MET A 21 -14.52 39.83 53.61
C MET A 21 -15.42 40.74 52.76
N PRO A 22 -16.52 41.25 53.34
CA PRO A 22 -17.61 41.91 52.59
C PRO A 22 -17.24 43.22 51.91
N ASN A 23 -16.09 43.86 52.20
CA ASN A 23 -15.66 45.10 51.59
C ASN A 23 -14.38 44.99 50.73
N ASP A 24 -13.83 43.84 50.53
CA ASP A 24 -12.60 43.69 49.80
C ASP A 24 -12.78 42.62 48.65
N PHE A 25 -13.38 43.08 47.55
CA PHE A 25 -13.63 42.28 46.36
C PHE A 25 -12.33 41.75 45.75
N ASN A 26 -11.26 42.56 45.74
CA ASN A 26 -10.00 42.17 45.10
C ASN A 26 -9.33 41.01 45.86
N THR A 27 -9.30 41.07 47.19
CA THR A 27 -8.73 40.00 48.01
C THR A 27 -9.56 38.71 47.91
N ALA A 28 -10.89 38.82 47.91
CA ALA A 28 -11.77 37.65 47.71
C ALA A 28 -11.55 37.01 46.33
N LEU A 29 -11.37 37.83 45.27
CA LEU A 29 -11.09 37.34 43.91
C LEU A 29 -9.73 36.64 43.84
N VAL A 30 -8.67 37.27 44.36
CA VAL A 30 -7.31 36.68 44.34
C VAL A 30 -7.25 35.35 45.09
N LYS A 31 -7.87 35.27 46.27
CA LYS A 31 -7.95 34.02 47.05
C LYS A 31 -8.73 32.92 46.30
N THR A 32 -9.81 33.27 45.62
CA THR A 32 -10.60 32.35 44.84
C THR A 32 -9.82 31.83 43.66
N VAL A 33 -9.16 32.70 42.90
CA VAL A 33 -8.32 32.33 41.76
C VAL A 33 -7.17 31.43 42.22
N GLY A 34 -6.49 31.76 43.32
CA GLY A 34 -5.43 30.92 43.89
C GLY A 34 -5.95 29.52 44.28
N GLY A 35 -7.15 29.47 44.91
CA GLY A 35 -7.78 28.21 45.25
C GLY A 35 -8.16 27.35 44.01
N VAL A 36 -8.67 28.00 42.96
CA VAL A 36 -9.03 27.32 41.70
C VAL A 36 -7.77 26.80 40.98
N ILE A 37 -6.70 27.61 40.91
CA ILE A 37 -5.42 27.18 40.32
C ILE A 37 -4.88 25.94 41.03
N GLY A 38 -4.91 25.94 42.40
CA GLY A 38 -4.45 24.80 43.18
C GLY A 38 -5.27 23.51 42.99
N MET A 39 -6.47 23.59 42.41
CA MET A 39 -7.27 22.39 42.04
C MET A 39 -6.84 21.77 40.74
N ILE A 40 -6.06 22.44 39.93
CA ILE A 40 -5.55 21.91 38.66
C ILE A 40 -4.30 21.08 38.97
N PRO A 41 -4.29 19.76 38.68
CA PRO A 41 -3.11 18.94 38.96
C PRO A 41 -2.02 19.16 37.90
N GLU A 42 -1.37 20.33 37.94
CA GLU A 42 -0.34 20.73 36.97
C GLU A 42 0.80 19.69 36.87
N GLY A 43 1.17 19.08 38.01
CA GLY A 43 2.18 18.04 38.05
C GLY A 43 1.80 16.81 37.23
N LEU A 44 0.52 16.45 37.21
CA LEU A 44 0.03 15.31 36.38
C LEU A 44 0.12 15.64 34.88
N VAL A 45 -0.28 16.87 34.51
CA VAL A 45 -0.19 17.35 33.12
C VAL A 45 1.27 17.36 32.64
N LEU A 46 2.17 17.86 33.49
CA LEU A 46 3.60 17.85 33.17
C LEU A 46 4.17 16.43 32.99
N LEU A 47 3.85 15.53 33.92
CA LEU A 47 4.33 14.14 33.84
C LEU A 47 3.80 13.39 32.62
N THR A 48 2.52 13.58 32.28
CA THR A 48 1.95 12.95 31.05
C THR A 48 2.59 13.52 29.80
N SER A 49 2.76 14.82 29.69
CA SER A 49 3.44 15.48 28.58
C SER A 49 4.89 15.01 28.42
N LEU A 50 5.63 14.88 29.51
CA LEU A 50 7.01 14.37 29.51
C LEU A 50 7.05 12.92 29.03
N SER A 51 6.11 12.07 29.49
CA SER A 51 6.00 10.69 29.06
C SER A 51 5.75 10.58 27.55
N PHE A 52 4.89 11.42 26.99
CA PHE A 52 4.64 11.48 25.55
C PHE A 52 5.89 11.93 24.77
N VAL A 53 6.59 12.97 25.24
CA VAL A 53 7.84 13.43 24.60
C VAL A 53 8.89 12.31 24.56
N LEU A 54 9.05 11.58 25.66
CA LEU A 54 9.96 10.43 25.71
C LEU A 54 9.52 9.31 24.75
N GLY A 55 8.23 9.05 24.66
CA GLY A 55 7.65 8.09 23.71
C GLY A 55 7.92 8.49 22.26
N VAL A 56 7.65 9.74 21.90
CA VAL A 56 7.96 10.31 20.57
C VAL A 56 9.44 10.17 20.27
N GLY A 57 10.32 10.52 21.21
CA GLY A 57 11.77 10.38 21.03
C GLY A 57 12.24 8.95 20.76
N ARG A 58 11.60 7.95 21.40
CA ARG A 58 11.88 6.53 21.14
C ARG A 58 11.42 6.09 19.74
N LEU A 59 10.24 6.53 19.31
CA LEU A 59 9.72 6.23 17.97
C LEU A 59 10.54 6.94 16.88
N ALA A 60 10.95 8.18 17.09
CA ALA A 60 11.81 8.92 16.19
C ALA A 60 13.17 8.20 15.94
N LYS A 61 13.77 7.61 16.99
CA LYS A 61 14.98 6.77 16.84
C LYS A 61 14.74 5.56 15.96
N LYS A 62 13.51 5.04 15.91
CA LYS A 62 13.08 3.96 15.01
C LYS A 62 12.59 4.46 13.64
N LYS A 63 12.86 5.73 13.31
CA LYS A 63 12.44 6.38 12.05
C LYS A 63 10.93 6.47 11.87
N ALA A 64 10.14 6.37 12.95
CA ALA A 64 8.70 6.57 12.93
C ALA A 64 8.38 8.02 13.35
N LEU A 65 7.71 8.76 12.46
CA LEU A 65 7.30 10.13 12.72
C LEU A 65 5.92 10.15 13.37
N VAL A 66 5.84 10.76 14.56
CA VAL A 66 4.59 10.94 15.29
C VAL A 66 4.08 12.34 15.03
N GLN A 67 2.87 12.47 14.50
CA GLN A 67 2.25 13.77 14.20
C GLN A 67 1.50 14.35 15.40
N GLN A 68 0.94 13.51 16.27
CA GLN A 68 0.18 13.91 17.45
C GLN A 68 0.69 13.14 18.67
N MET A 69 0.93 13.82 19.79
CA MET A 69 1.47 13.19 21.00
C MET A 69 0.52 12.13 21.59
N GLU A 70 -0.78 12.36 21.48
CA GLU A 70 -1.84 11.45 21.94
C GLU A 70 -1.84 10.11 21.20
N SER A 71 -1.25 10.06 20.00
CA SER A 71 -1.10 8.82 19.23
C SER A 71 -0.28 7.76 19.97
N ILE A 72 0.62 8.17 20.87
CA ILE A 72 1.40 7.26 21.72
C ILE A 72 0.48 6.46 22.64
N GLU A 73 -0.50 7.13 23.25
CA GLU A 73 -1.49 6.48 24.11
C GLU A 73 -2.39 5.54 23.28
N ALA A 74 -2.87 6.00 22.13
CA ALA A 74 -3.69 5.19 21.24
C ALA A 74 -2.93 3.91 20.79
N LEU A 75 -1.64 4.04 20.44
CA LEU A 75 -0.80 2.91 20.03
C LEU A 75 -0.65 1.87 21.16
N SER A 76 -0.57 2.32 22.42
CA SER A 76 -0.44 1.40 23.57
C SER A 76 -1.68 0.55 23.84
N ARG A 77 -2.82 0.88 23.24
CA ARG A 77 -4.11 0.18 23.38
C ARG A 77 -4.44 -0.71 22.17
N VAL A 78 -3.52 -0.82 21.22
CA VAL A 78 -3.74 -1.64 20.01
C VAL A 78 -3.51 -3.11 20.34
N ASP A 79 -4.55 -3.92 20.19
CA ASP A 79 -4.51 -5.37 20.39
C ASP A 79 -4.42 -6.12 19.05
N VAL A 80 -4.88 -5.49 17.95
CA VAL A 80 -4.90 -6.08 16.61
C VAL A 80 -4.27 -5.12 15.62
N LEU A 81 -3.27 -5.60 14.89
CA LEU A 81 -2.56 -4.86 13.85
C LEU A 81 -2.90 -5.42 12.47
N CYS A 82 -3.62 -4.66 11.67
CA CYS A 82 -3.89 -4.99 10.27
C CYS A 82 -2.89 -4.25 9.38
N LEU A 83 -2.08 -5.00 8.63
CA LEU A 83 -1.08 -4.45 7.72
C LEU A 83 -1.47 -4.74 6.27
N ASP A 84 -1.32 -3.73 5.40
CA ASP A 84 -1.31 -3.98 3.97
C ASP A 84 -0.03 -4.71 3.58
N LYS A 85 -0.14 -5.65 2.64
CA LYS A 85 1.00 -6.45 2.17
C LYS A 85 1.94 -5.63 1.31
N THR A 86 1.38 -4.98 0.27
CA THR A 86 2.17 -4.37 -0.80
C THR A 86 2.74 -3.01 -0.39
N GLY A 87 4.06 -2.89 -0.39
CA GLY A 87 4.76 -1.67 0.01
C GLY A 87 4.92 -1.49 1.53
N THR A 88 4.17 -2.26 2.36
CA THR A 88 4.30 -2.26 3.82
C THR A 88 5.17 -3.43 4.30
N ILE A 89 4.73 -4.66 4.10
CA ILE A 89 5.50 -5.89 4.41
C ILE A 89 6.51 -6.16 3.29
N THR A 90 6.13 -5.87 2.05
CA THR A 90 6.96 -6.05 0.87
C THR A 90 7.58 -4.72 0.41
N THR A 91 8.58 -4.80 -0.45
CA THR A 91 9.24 -3.62 -1.03
C THR A 91 8.37 -2.91 -2.07
N GLY A 92 7.31 -3.56 -2.57
CA GLY A 92 6.54 -3.10 -3.72
C GLY A 92 7.24 -3.34 -5.06
N GLU A 93 8.44 -3.94 -5.04
CA GLU A 93 9.19 -4.30 -6.24
C GLU A 93 8.86 -5.74 -6.63
N LEU A 94 8.20 -5.90 -7.78
CA LEU A 94 7.93 -7.20 -8.35
C LEU A 94 9.18 -7.77 -9.02
N LYS A 95 9.37 -9.08 -8.90
CA LYS A 95 10.38 -9.84 -9.64
C LYS A 95 9.75 -11.04 -10.32
N VAL A 96 10.12 -11.28 -11.58
CA VAL A 96 9.75 -12.50 -12.30
C VAL A 96 10.48 -13.67 -11.66
N LYS A 97 9.77 -14.76 -11.38
CA LYS A 97 10.31 -15.99 -10.77
C LYS A 97 10.42 -17.11 -11.77
N HIS A 98 9.34 -17.43 -12.45
CA HIS A 98 9.30 -18.57 -13.38
C HIS A 98 8.56 -18.18 -14.66
N ILE A 99 8.98 -18.80 -15.76
CA ILE A 99 8.28 -18.85 -17.02
C ILE A 99 7.89 -20.30 -17.23
N VAL A 100 6.60 -20.57 -17.35
CA VAL A 100 6.03 -21.90 -17.53
C VAL A 100 5.38 -21.96 -18.91
N PRO A 101 6.05 -22.56 -19.92
CA PRO A 101 5.45 -22.76 -21.23
C PRO A 101 4.18 -23.64 -21.13
N ILE A 102 3.12 -23.24 -21.81
CA ILE A 102 1.88 -24.02 -21.93
C ILE A 102 1.83 -24.69 -23.28
N SER A 103 2.14 -23.95 -24.35
CA SER A 103 2.10 -24.42 -25.69
C SER A 103 3.42 -25.07 -26.11
N ASN A 104 3.36 -26.26 -26.68
CA ASN A 104 4.53 -26.94 -27.26
C ASN A 104 5.05 -26.28 -28.55
N GLN A 105 4.31 -25.33 -29.11
CA GLN A 105 4.71 -24.57 -30.30
C GLN A 105 5.77 -23.52 -30.02
N TYR A 106 5.89 -23.09 -28.74
CA TYR A 106 6.82 -22.04 -28.31
C TYR A 106 7.91 -22.61 -27.43
N THR A 107 9.14 -22.56 -27.90
CA THR A 107 10.29 -22.86 -27.05
C THR A 107 10.52 -21.72 -26.05
N ARG A 108 11.23 -22.03 -24.96
CA ARG A 108 11.59 -21.01 -23.98
C ARG A 108 12.37 -19.85 -24.59
N GLU A 109 13.22 -20.11 -25.57
CA GLU A 109 13.98 -19.09 -26.30
C GLU A 109 13.05 -18.16 -27.09
N MET A 110 12.07 -18.72 -27.81
CA MET A 110 11.08 -17.93 -28.53
C MET A 110 10.26 -17.05 -27.58
N ILE A 111 9.86 -17.56 -26.41
CA ILE A 111 9.15 -16.79 -25.41
C ILE A 111 10.04 -15.64 -24.89
N CYS A 112 11.32 -15.90 -24.64
CA CYS A 112 12.27 -14.87 -24.23
C CYS A 112 12.48 -13.80 -25.31
N ASP A 113 12.51 -14.18 -26.58
CA ASP A 113 12.63 -13.25 -27.70
C ASP A 113 11.38 -12.34 -27.81
N ILE A 114 10.19 -12.95 -27.76
CA ILE A 114 8.92 -12.21 -27.80
C ILE A 114 8.84 -11.25 -26.62
N MET A 115 9.09 -11.73 -25.41
CA MET A 115 9.02 -10.92 -24.21
C MET A 115 10.13 -9.87 -24.13
N GLY A 116 11.31 -10.16 -24.68
CA GLY A 116 12.41 -9.22 -24.79
C GLY A 116 12.12 -8.03 -25.70
N SER A 117 11.27 -8.20 -26.72
CA SER A 117 10.73 -7.08 -27.49
C SER A 117 9.50 -6.47 -26.80
N PHE A 118 8.53 -7.30 -26.41
CA PHE A 118 7.27 -6.87 -25.79
C PHE A 118 7.50 -5.98 -24.57
N ALA A 119 8.39 -6.35 -23.66
CA ALA A 119 8.64 -5.61 -22.43
C ALA A 119 9.22 -4.22 -22.65
N PHE A 120 9.91 -3.96 -23.76
CA PHE A 120 10.58 -2.68 -24.01
C PHE A 120 9.84 -1.79 -25.03
N LEU A 121 8.79 -2.28 -25.65
CA LEU A 121 7.98 -1.55 -26.64
C LEU A 121 6.75 -0.87 -26.06
N VAL A 122 6.53 -1.00 -24.77
CA VAL A 122 5.39 -0.45 -24.03
C VAL A 122 5.71 0.92 -23.48
N ASP A 123 4.79 1.87 -23.65
CA ASP A 123 4.99 3.26 -23.21
C ASP A 123 4.68 3.48 -21.71
N ASP A 124 3.79 2.65 -21.12
CA ASP A 124 3.39 2.75 -19.72
C ASP A 124 4.23 1.82 -18.82
N ILE A 125 5.04 2.42 -17.95
CA ILE A 125 5.96 1.70 -17.05
C ILE A 125 5.34 1.59 -15.65
N ASN A 126 4.63 0.49 -15.41
CA ASN A 126 4.12 0.10 -14.09
C ASN A 126 5.08 -0.90 -13.38
N PRO A 127 4.84 -1.26 -12.10
CA PRO A 127 5.71 -2.20 -11.37
C PRO A 127 5.87 -3.57 -12.05
N THR A 128 4.81 -4.10 -12.66
CA THR A 128 4.86 -5.35 -13.43
C THR A 128 5.76 -5.20 -14.64
N GLN A 129 5.64 -4.10 -15.36
CA GLN A 129 6.46 -3.80 -16.53
C GLN A 129 7.95 -3.70 -16.17
N LYS A 130 8.26 -3.02 -15.06
CA LYS A 130 9.65 -2.97 -14.55
C LYS A 130 10.20 -4.36 -14.24
N ALA A 131 9.38 -5.23 -13.64
CA ALA A 131 9.78 -6.61 -13.34
C ALA A 131 10.10 -7.39 -14.62
N LEU A 132 9.30 -7.23 -15.66
CA LEU A 132 9.54 -7.86 -16.97
C LEU A 132 10.81 -7.32 -17.63
N MET A 133 11.00 -5.99 -17.66
CA MET A 133 12.21 -5.35 -18.20
C MET A 133 13.49 -5.77 -17.48
N ASN A 134 13.41 -6.00 -16.17
CA ASN A 134 14.56 -6.45 -15.38
C ASN A 134 14.90 -7.94 -15.59
N TYR A 135 13.94 -8.73 -16.01
CA TYR A 135 14.12 -10.17 -16.23
C TYR A 135 14.50 -10.52 -17.66
N PHE A 136 13.81 -9.92 -18.64
CA PHE A 136 14.05 -10.19 -20.04
C PHE A 136 15.11 -9.26 -20.61
N THR A 137 16.01 -9.82 -21.43
CA THR A 137 17.01 -9.03 -22.13
C THR A 137 16.34 -8.31 -23.31
N LYS A 138 16.53 -6.99 -23.38
CA LYS A 138 16.06 -6.23 -24.54
C LYS A 138 16.62 -6.82 -25.83
N ASN A 139 15.74 -7.00 -26.80
CA ASN A 139 16.12 -7.32 -28.17
C ASN A 139 15.29 -6.48 -29.15
N ASP A 140 15.79 -6.36 -30.38
CA ASP A 140 15.15 -5.60 -31.44
C ASP A 140 14.66 -6.55 -32.57
N LYS A 141 14.31 -7.81 -32.19
CA LYS A 141 13.86 -8.83 -33.13
C LYS A 141 12.49 -8.53 -33.71
N TYR A 142 11.62 -7.95 -32.88
CA TYR A 142 10.26 -7.58 -33.27
C TYR A 142 10.05 -6.09 -33.04
N HIS A 143 9.39 -5.42 -34.02
CA HIS A 143 9.04 -4.01 -33.90
C HIS A 143 7.54 -3.81 -33.68
N LYS A 144 7.18 -2.81 -32.91
CA LYS A 144 5.78 -2.50 -32.60
C LYS A 144 5.08 -1.89 -33.82
N LYS A 145 4.03 -2.56 -34.30
CA LYS A 145 3.11 -2.04 -35.32
C LYS A 145 1.93 -1.29 -34.69
N SER A 146 1.34 -1.87 -33.65
CA SER A 146 0.28 -1.25 -32.87
C SER A 146 0.29 -1.76 -31.44
N GLU A 147 -0.35 -1.02 -30.54
CA GLU A 147 -0.45 -1.33 -29.11
C GLU A 147 -1.87 -1.10 -28.61
N VAL A 148 -2.33 -2.00 -27.75
CA VAL A 148 -3.47 -1.81 -26.87
C VAL A 148 -2.92 -1.61 -25.45
N PRO A 149 -2.96 -0.38 -24.89
CA PRO A 149 -2.41 -0.11 -23.58
C PRO A 149 -3.18 -0.84 -22.49
N PHE A 150 -2.55 -1.05 -21.33
CA PHE A 150 -3.19 -1.70 -20.19
C PHE A 150 -4.40 -0.89 -19.72
N SER A 151 -5.48 -1.60 -19.41
CA SER A 151 -6.67 -1.03 -18.77
C SER A 151 -7.02 -1.84 -17.52
N SER A 152 -7.36 -1.13 -16.44
CA SER A 152 -7.84 -1.78 -15.20
C SER A 152 -9.17 -2.51 -15.38
N GLU A 153 -9.93 -2.18 -16.39
CA GLU A 153 -11.17 -2.84 -16.76
C GLU A 153 -10.89 -4.15 -17.51
N ARG A 154 -10.05 -4.09 -18.55
CA ARG A 154 -9.71 -5.24 -19.39
C ARG A 154 -8.69 -6.19 -18.74
N LYS A 155 -7.86 -5.69 -17.80
CA LYS A 155 -6.81 -6.45 -17.10
C LYS A 155 -5.73 -7.04 -18.01
N TYR A 156 -5.61 -6.55 -19.24
CA TYR A 156 -4.56 -6.94 -20.18
C TYR A 156 -4.05 -5.78 -21.00
N ARG A 157 -2.94 -5.98 -21.65
CA ARG A 157 -2.38 -5.20 -22.75
C ARG A 157 -2.03 -6.08 -23.92
N ALA A 158 -1.91 -5.52 -25.10
CA ALA A 158 -1.54 -6.29 -26.28
C ALA A 158 -0.63 -5.47 -27.19
N ILE A 159 0.22 -6.17 -27.94
CA ILE A 159 1.09 -5.60 -28.97
C ILE A 159 0.93 -6.44 -30.25
N THR A 160 0.73 -5.76 -31.38
CA THR A 160 0.89 -6.36 -32.70
C THR A 160 2.27 -5.98 -33.20
N PHE A 161 3.05 -6.98 -33.58
CA PHE A 161 4.36 -6.79 -34.18
C PHE A 161 4.30 -6.58 -35.69
N ASP A 162 5.42 -6.23 -36.27
CA ASP A 162 5.59 -5.95 -37.71
C ASP A 162 5.35 -7.19 -38.58
N ASP A 163 5.54 -8.40 -38.05
CA ASP A 163 5.19 -9.68 -38.68
C ASP A 163 3.68 -10.02 -38.62
N ASN A 164 2.84 -9.09 -38.15
CA ASN A 164 1.40 -9.18 -37.94
C ASN A 164 0.96 -10.17 -36.84
N ARG A 165 1.86 -10.72 -36.04
CA ARG A 165 1.49 -11.49 -34.87
C ARG A 165 1.10 -10.56 -33.72
N SER A 166 0.04 -10.92 -33.03
CA SER A 166 -0.49 -10.16 -31.92
C SER A 166 -0.34 -10.95 -30.62
N PHE A 167 0.30 -10.34 -29.62
CA PHE A 167 0.47 -10.96 -28.32
C PHE A 167 -0.26 -10.15 -27.24
N VAL A 168 -0.94 -10.88 -26.37
CA VAL A 168 -1.71 -10.34 -25.25
C VAL A 168 -1.09 -10.81 -23.95
N LEU A 169 -0.86 -9.88 -23.03
CA LEU A 169 -0.33 -10.16 -21.69
C LEU A 169 -1.27 -9.58 -20.63
N GLY A 170 -1.77 -10.43 -19.75
CA GLY A 170 -2.71 -9.98 -18.73
C GLY A 170 -3.02 -11.00 -17.64
N ALA A 171 -4.07 -10.72 -16.88
CA ALA A 171 -4.55 -11.60 -15.83
C ALA A 171 -5.20 -12.86 -16.47
N PRO A 172 -4.80 -14.07 -16.06
CA PRO A 172 -5.27 -15.31 -16.67
C PRO A 172 -6.79 -15.44 -16.67
N GLU A 173 -7.46 -15.00 -15.61
CA GLU A 173 -8.91 -15.09 -15.41
C GLU A 173 -9.71 -14.29 -16.46
N PHE A 174 -9.05 -13.31 -17.11
CA PHE A 174 -9.64 -12.49 -18.16
C PHE A 174 -9.26 -12.95 -19.56
N LEU A 175 -8.30 -13.86 -19.67
CA LEU A 175 -7.75 -14.28 -20.95
C LEU A 175 -8.09 -15.72 -21.33
N THR A 176 -8.49 -16.59 -20.39
CA THR A 176 -8.79 -17.98 -20.68
C THR A 176 -9.82 -18.56 -19.73
N ASP A 177 -10.70 -19.42 -20.26
CA ASP A 177 -11.64 -20.23 -19.48
C ASP A 177 -11.13 -21.67 -19.29
N ASN A 178 -9.89 -21.97 -19.69
CA ASN A 178 -9.31 -23.30 -19.57
C ASN A 178 -9.03 -23.62 -18.09
N LYS A 179 -9.78 -24.60 -17.55
CA LYS A 179 -9.71 -25.00 -16.15
C LYS A 179 -8.32 -25.49 -15.74
N GLU A 180 -7.63 -26.25 -16.60
CA GLU A 180 -6.29 -26.76 -16.28
C GLU A 180 -5.28 -25.63 -16.07
N ILE A 181 -5.38 -24.55 -16.87
CA ILE A 181 -4.54 -23.36 -16.73
C ILE A 181 -4.92 -22.62 -15.46
N LEU A 182 -6.22 -22.41 -15.19
CA LEU A 182 -6.69 -21.71 -14.00
C LEU A 182 -6.37 -22.47 -12.72
N ASP A 183 -6.41 -23.80 -12.71
CA ASP A 183 -5.99 -24.62 -11.57
C ASP A 183 -4.48 -24.46 -11.29
N GLN A 184 -3.64 -24.42 -12.34
CA GLN A 184 -2.22 -24.10 -12.17
C GLN A 184 -2.01 -22.70 -11.62
N VAL A 185 -2.75 -21.71 -12.11
CA VAL A 185 -2.71 -20.32 -11.61
C VAL A 185 -3.08 -20.26 -10.13
N SER A 186 -4.14 -20.98 -9.73
CA SER A 186 -4.55 -21.06 -8.31
C SER A 186 -3.45 -21.66 -7.45
N GLY A 187 -2.79 -22.72 -7.90
CA GLY A 187 -1.65 -23.30 -7.19
C GLY A 187 -0.51 -22.31 -6.97
N TYR A 188 -0.15 -21.53 -7.98
CA TYR A 188 0.88 -20.47 -7.79
C TYR A 188 0.40 -19.34 -6.86
N SER A 189 -0.88 -18.98 -6.92
CA SER A 189 -1.45 -17.91 -6.08
C SER A 189 -1.47 -18.28 -4.60
N GLU A 190 -1.67 -19.56 -4.26
CA GLU A 190 -1.57 -20.06 -2.87
C GLU A 190 -0.18 -19.82 -2.26
N PHE A 191 0.87 -19.84 -3.09
CA PHE A 191 2.24 -19.48 -2.67
C PHE A 191 2.52 -17.98 -2.70
N GLY A 192 1.49 -17.15 -2.89
CA GLY A 192 1.61 -15.70 -2.91
C GLY A 192 2.23 -15.12 -4.18
N LEU A 193 2.33 -15.93 -5.25
CA LEU A 193 2.81 -15.48 -6.55
C LEU A 193 1.66 -14.84 -7.35
N ARG A 194 1.95 -13.77 -8.06
CA ARG A 194 1.07 -13.24 -9.09
C ARG A 194 1.40 -13.91 -10.41
N VAL A 195 0.38 -14.30 -11.15
CA VAL A 195 0.53 -14.97 -12.44
C VAL A 195 0.02 -14.06 -13.55
N LEU A 196 0.77 -14.00 -14.63
CA LEU A 196 0.38 -13.37 -15.88
C LEU A 196 0.32 -14.45 -16.95
N LEU A 197 -0.63 -14.36 -17.86
CA LEU A 197 -0.74 -15.20 -19.04
C LEU A 197 -0.29 -14.40 -20.26
N LEU A 198 0.67 -14.93 -21.00
CA LEU A 198 0.98 -14.50 -22.36
C LEU A 198 0.21 -15.42 -23.31
N GLY A 199 -0.54 -14.85 -24.22
CA GLY A 199 -1.22 -15.56 -25.30
C GLY A 199 -0.99 -14.90 -26.65
N GLU A 200 -1.07 -15.66 -27.72
CA GLU A 200 -1.11 -15.16 -29.08
C GLU A 200 -2.56 -15.03 -29.53
N ALA A 201 -2.93 -13.87 -30.04
CA ALA A 201 -4.25 -13.59 -30.58
C ALA A 201 -4.21 -13.64 -32.12
N ASP A 202 -5.30 -14.11 -32.74
CA ASP A 202 -5.40 -14.15 -34.19
C ASP A 202 -5.34 -12.73 -34.78
N TYR A 203 -6.06 -11.77 -34.14
CA TYR A 203 -5.98 -10.35 -34.47
C TYR A 203 -6.53 -9.49 -33.33
N LEU A 204 -6.25 -8.18 -33.38
CA LEU A 204 -6.76 -7.16 -32.47
C LEU A 204 -7.68 -6.23 -33.24
N GLU A 205 -8.88 -5.97 -32.69
CA GLU A 205 -9.86 -5.04 -33.25
C GLU A 205 -10.45 -4.16 -32.14
N GLU A 206 -10.45 -2.87 -32.35
CA GLU A 206 -10.99 -1.86 -31.41
C GLU A 206 -10.54 -2.03 -29.95
N GLY A 207 -9.32 -2.52 -29.74
CA GLY A 207 -8.76 -2.74 -28.40
C GLY A 207 -9.16 -4.08 -27.76
N HIS A 208 -9.81 -4.96 -28.50
CA HIS A 208 -10.14 -6.34 -28.11
C HIS A 208 -9.34 -7.34 -28.92
N TYR A 209 -9.07 -8.49 -28.32
CA TYR A 209 -8.44 -9.63 -29.01
C TYR A 209 -9.52 -10.61 -29.46
N HIS A 210 -9.24 -11.28 -30.57
CA HIS A 210 -10.06 -12.37 -31.07
C HIS A 210 -9.25 -13.65 -31.00
N SER A 211 -9.86 -14.73 -30.48
CA SER A 211 -9.24 -16.04 -30.34
C SER A 211 -7.85 -15.96 -29.68
N LEU A 212 -7.68 -16.47 -28.50
CA LEU A 212 -6.41 -16.44 -27.79
C LEU A 212 -5.86 -17.85 -27.60
N THR A 213 -4.67 -18.08 -28.11
CA THR A 213 -3.91 -19.31 -27.85
C THR A 213 -2.92 -19.06 -26.73
N PRO A 214 -3.06 -19.70 -25.55
CA PRO A 214 -2.13 -19.56 -24.44
C PRO A 214 -0.71 -19.99 -24.83
N VAL A 215 0.28 -19.15 -24.52
CA VAL A 215 1.69 -19.39 -24.81
C VAL A 215 2.45 -19.82 -23.56
N CYS A 216 2.41 -18.98 -22.50
CA CYS A 216 3.08 -19.29 -21.25
C CYS A 216 2.46 -18.54 -20.06
N LEU A 217 2.70 -19.06 -18.85
CA LEU A 217 2.50 -18.35 -17.61
C LEU A 217 3.83 -17.71 -17.17
N ILE A 218 3.73 -16.49 -16.67
CA ILE A 218 4.84 -15.74 -16.08
C ILE A 218 4.47 -15.45 -14.62
N THR A 219 5.22 -16.04 -13.68
CA THR A 219 4.97 -15.83 -12.27
C THR A 219 5.84 -14.69 -11.75
N THR A 220 5.25 -13.82 -10.94
CA THR A 220 5.95 -12.73 -10.29
C THR A 220 5.72 -12.78 -8.78
N SER A 221 6.71 -12.38 -8.01
CA SER A 221 6.58 -12.21 -6.56
C SER A 221 7.00 -10.82 -6.15
N ASP A 222 6.40 -10.35 -5.08
CA ASP A 222 6.84 -9.18 -4.37
C ASP A 222 7.91 -9.58 -3.33
N ASN A 223 8.97 -8.78 -3.20
CA ASN A 223 10.01 -9.07 -2.22
C ASN A 223 9.55 -8.64 -0.83
N ILE A 224 9.67 -9.55 0.13
CA ILE A 224 9.49 -9.24 1.55
C ILE A 224 10.67 -8.38 2.00
N LYS A 225 10.40 -7.32 2.78
CA LYS A 225 11.46 -6.50 3.38
C LYS A 225 12.24 -7.33 4.39
N GLU A 226 13.55 -7.12 4.48
CA GLU A 226 14.42 -7.83 5.42
C GLU A 226 14.03 -7.60 6.89
N GLU A 227 13.39 -6.45 7.17
CA GLU A 227 12.93 -6.09 8.51
C GLU A 227 11.53 -6.65 8.84
N ALA A 228 10.86 -7.30 7.89
CA ALA A 228 9.56 -7.92 8.14
C ALA A 228 9.76 -9.23 8.91
N PRO A 229 8.96 -9.48 9.98
CA PRO A 229 9.09 -10.67 10.82
C PRO A 229 8.74 -11.96 10.07
#